data_a9dd1e7039098a9ab00008735cccaa1a
#
_entry.id   a9dd1e7039098a9ab00008735cccaa1a
#
_cell.length_a   1.000
_cell.length_b   1.000
_cell.length_c   1.000
_cell.angle_alpha   90.00
_cell.angle_beta   90.00
_cell.angle_gamma   90.00
#
_symmetry.space_group_name_H-M   'P 1'
#
loop_
_entity.id
_entity.type
_entity.pdbx_description
1 polymer ?
#
loop_
_entity_poly.entity_id
_entity_poly.type
_entity_poly.pdbx_seq_one_letter_code
_entity_poly.pdbx_strand_id
1 'polypeptide(L)'
;MLKLFKTILKTGEATVKYPFKPLEVCPGFRGKPVYDAEQCIACGACTVACPANALTMETNTTTGERVWQIFYGRCIFCARCEEVCPTRAIVLSEEFELAVTNKADLYTTATFALHSCPQCHQPFTTKKALALTLDLLAQSSSDPDTVEALRGVYECCPGCRQKYNLSTNGELRLRQIAVGEKS
;
A
#
# COMPACT_ATOMS: atom_id res chain seq x y z
N MET A 1 18.71 -20.46 52.62
CA MET A 1 18.26 -19.05 52.53
C MET A 1 19.43 -18.07 52.35
N LEU A 2 20.55 -18.19 53.05
CA LEU A 2 21.72 -17.28 52.90
C LEU A 2 22.30 -17.21 51.48
N LYS A 3 22.23 -18.30 50.66
CA LYS A 3 22.71 -18.30 49.26
C LYS A 3 21.89 -17.35 48.38
N LEU A 4 20.56 -17.27 48.57
CA LEU A 4 19.68 -16.38 47.83
C LEU A 4 20.00 -14.91 48.09
N PHE A 5 20.16 -14.54 49.35
CA PHE A 5 20.56 -13.18 49.75
C PHE A 5 21.92 -12.79 49.15
N LYS A 6 22.88 -13.71 49.19
CA LYS A 6 24.21 -13.48 48.58
C LYS A 6 24.11 -13.27 47.07
N THR A 7 23.23 -14.03 46.38
CA THR A 7 23.03 -13.88 44.94
C THR A 7 22.38 -12.55 44.64
N ILE A 8 21.32 -12.14 45.37
CA ILE A 8 20.64 -10.86 45.18
C ILE A 8 21.61 -9.70 45.39
N LEU A 9 22.42 -9.73 46.48
CA LEU A 9 23.40 -8.68 46.74
C LEU A 9 24.51 -8.64 45.68
N LYS A 10 24.90 -9.77 45.11
CA LYS A 10 25.92 -9.85 44.06
C LYS A 10 25.41 -9.39 42.70
N THR A 11 24.14 -9.68 42.38
CA THR A 11 23.50 -9.35 41.08
C THR A 11 23.11 -7.88 41.01
N GLY A 12 22.84 -7.24 42.17
CA GLY A 12 22.39 -5.84 42.18
C GLY A 12 21.07 -5.62 41.43
N GLU A 13 20.98 -4.53 40.67
CA GLU A 13 19.84 -4.21 39.81
C GLU A 13 19.93 -5.03 38.51
N ALA A 14 19.05 -5.99 38.35
CA ALA A 14 18.97 -6.83 37.13
C ALA A 14 17.99 -6.29 36.07
N THR A 15 17.28 -5.21 36.38
CA THR A 15 16.29 -4.62 35.48
C THR A 15 16.77 -3.28 34.91
N VAL A 16 16.31 -2.98 33.70
CA VAL A 16 16.54 -1.67 33.08
C VAL A 16 15.70 -0.58 33.76
N LYS A 17 16.23 0.63 33.87
CA LYS A 17 15.55 1.76 34.54
C LYS A 17 14.53 2.46 33.64
N TYR A 18 13.88 1.70 32.77
CA TYR A 18 12.80 2.21 31.93
C TYR A 18 11.54 2.47 32.80
N PRO A 19 10.76 3.55 32.59
CA PRO A 19 10.91 4.58 31.54
C PRO A 19 11.82 5.77 31.91
N PHE A 20 12.45 5.76 33.08
CA PHE A 20 13.28 6.86 33.57
C PHE A 20 14.60 7.02 32.79
N LYS A 21 15.06 5.93 32.17
CA LYS A 21 16.19 5.95 31.23
C LYS A 21 15.71 5.37 29.88
N PRO A 22 16.02 6.02 28.74
CA PRO A 22 15.69 5.46 27.43
C PRO A 22 16.25 4.05 27.27
N LEU A 23 15.47 3.18 26.63
CA LEU A 23 15.92 1.85 26.26
C LEU A 23 16.69 1.94 24.95
N GLU A 24 17.94 1.49 24.95
CA GLU A 24 18.73 1.37 23.74
C GLU A 24 18.26 0.15 22.96
N VAL A 25 17.81 0.34 21.71
CA VAL A 25 17.40 -0.72 20.83
C VAL A 25 18.58 -1.17 19.96
N CYS A 26 18.59 -2.45 19.58
CA CYS A 26 19.64 -2.99 18.71
C CYS A 26 19.44 -2.53 17.25
N PRO A 27 20.51 -2.46 16.43
CA PRO A 27 20.38 -2.19 15.01
C PRO A 27 19.43 -3.19 14.33
N GLY A 28 18.54 -2.68 13.47
CA GLY A 28 17.53 -3.50 12.79
C GLY A 28 16.33 -3.88 13.67
N PHE A 29 16.15 -3.20 14.80
CA PHE A 29 14.94 -3.36 15.63
C PHE A 29 13.68 -3.05 14.82
N ARG A 30 12.65 -3.90 14.98
CA ARG A 30 11.37 -3.75 14.29
C ARG A 30 10.35 -3.11 15.22
N GLY A 31 10.33 -1.79 15.21
CA GLY A 31 9.35 -1.01 15.96
C GLY A 31 8.12 -0.64 15.13
N LYS A 32 7.47 0.44 15.51
CA LYS A 32 6.22 0.93 14.91
C LYS A 32 6.40 1.24 13.43
N PRO A 33 5.52 0.77 12.53
CA PRO A 33 5.49 1.24 11.15
C PRO A 33 5.25 2.74 11.07
N VAL A 34 6.12 3.45 10.37
CA VAL A 34 5.94 4.85 9.98
C VAL A 34 5.38 4.88 8.57
N TYR A 35 4.40 5.74 8.36
CA TYR A 35 3.66 5.81 7.12
C TYR A 35 3.77 7.20 6.50
N ASP A 36 4.11 7.24 5.22
CA ASP A 36 4.17 8.45 4.41
C ASP A 36 3.03 8.43 3.36
N ALA A 37 2.04 9.30 3.56
CA ALA A 37 0.90 9.43 2.66
C ALA A 37 1.27 10.02 1.30
N GLU A 38 2.36 10.79 1.19
CA GLU A 38 2.80 11.36 -0.07
C GLU A 38 3.38 10.30 -1.01
N GLN A 39 4.14 9.36 -0.48
CA GLN A 39 4.67 8.24 -1.26
C GLN A 39 3.64 7.15 -1.53
N CYS A 40 2.55 7.08 -0.75
CA CYS A 40 1.55 6.05 -0.88
C CYS A 40 0.66 6.26 -2.11
N ILE A 41 0.52 5.20 -2.92
CA ILE A 41 -0.37 5.16 -4.08
C ILE A 41 -1.70 4.44 -3.80
N ALA A 42 -1.93 4.01 -2.56
CA ALA A 42 -3.09 3.24 -2.12
C ALA A 42 -3.38 1.98 -2.96
N CYS A 43 -2.33 1.21 -3.29
CA CYS A 43 -2.43 -0.02 -4.07
C CYS A 43 -3.03 -1.22 -3.30
N GLY A 44 -3.05 -1.18 -1.97
CA GLY A 44 -3.59 -2.23 -1.11
C GLY A 44 -2.66 -3.41 -0.83
N ALA A 45 -1.46 -3.47 -1.38
CA ALA A 45 -0.55 -4.60 -1.19
C ALA A 45 -0.25 -4.89 0.29
N CYS A 46 -0.04 -3.84 1.08
CA CYS A 46 0.22 -3.94 2.51
C CYS A 46 -0.97 -4.51 3.31
N THR A 47 -2.21 -4.22 2.91
CA THR A 47 -3.41 -4.75 3.59
C THR A 47 -3.59 -6.24 3.34
N VAL A 48 -3.32 -6.70 2.11
CA VAL A 48 -3.37 -8.12 1.75
C VAL A 48 -2.25 -8.92 2.42
N ALA A 49 -1.06 -8.33 2.56
CA ALA A 49 0.10 -8.99 3.15
C ALA A 49 0.07 -9.02 4.69
N CYS A 50 -0.79 -8.26 5.36
CA CYS A 50 -0.82 -8.13 6.80
C CYS A 50 -1.43 -9.37 7.48
N PRO A 51 -0.65 -10.23 8.18
CA PRO A 51 -1.19 -11.44 8.80
C PRO A 51 -2.09 -11.15 10.00
N ALA A 52 -1.92 -9.98 10.64
CA ALA A 52 -2.68 -9.58 11.81
C ALA A 52 -3.94 -8.75 11.47
N ASN A 53 -4.20 -8.49 10.20
CA ASN A 53 -5.27 -7.58 9.74
C ASN A 53 -5.24 -6.22 10.48
N ALA A 54 -4.03 -5.72 10.75
CA ALA A 54 -3.82 -4.41 11.35
C ALA A 54 -4.00 -3.28 10.34
N LEU A 55 -3.86 -3.60 9.05
CA LEU A 55 -4.01 -2.69 7.92
C LEU A 55 -5.33 -2.98 7.20
N THR A 56 -6.10 -1.93 6.96
CA THR A 56 -7.37 -2.01 6.21
C THR A 56 -7.40 -0.98 5.09
N MET A 57 -8.20 -1.25 4.09
CA MET A 57 -8.44 -0.33 2.99
C MET A 57 -9.89 -0.44 2.54
N GLU A 58 -10.60 0.67 2.61
CA GLU A 58 -11.98 0.78 2.22
C GLU A 58 -12.11 1.70 1.01
N THR A 59 -12.94 1.30 0.05
CA THR A 59 -13.19 2.09 -1.15
C THR A 59 -14.66 2.49 -1.18
N ASN A 60 -14.92 3.79 -1.15
CA ASN A 60 -16.25 4.34 -1.31
C ASN A 60 -16.39 4.90 -2.73
N THR A 61 -17.13 4.18 -3.56
CA THR A 61 -17.39 4.57 -4.95
C THR A 61 -18.37 5.72 -5.06
N THR A 62 -19.18 5.97 -4.04
CA THR A 62 -20.15 7.06 -4.02
C THR A 62 -19.45 8.41 -3.77
N THR A 63 -18.52 8.47 -2.81
CA THR A 63 -17.74 9.68 -2.52
C THR A 63 -16.53 9.82 -3.43
N GLY A 64 -16.14 8.75 -4.14
CA GLY A 64 -14.93 8.74 -4.98
C GLY A 64 -13.64 8.73 -4.17
N GLU A 65 -13.64 8.10 -3.00
CA GLU A 65 -12.53 8.09 -2.08
C GLU A 65 -12.11 6.65 -1.71
N ARG A 66 -10.83 6.49 -1.42
CA ARG A 66 -10.26 5.28 -0.83
C ARG A 66 -9.56 5.64 0.46
N VAL A 67 -9.95 4.99 1.56
CA VAL A 67 -9.41 5.22 2.90
C VAL A 67 -8.50 4.06 3.27
N TRP A 68 -7.24 4.36 3.53
CA TRP A 68 -6.27 3.45 4.12
C TRP A 68 -6.16 3.71 5.61
N GLN A 69 -6.05 2.67 6.41
CA GLN A 69 -5.93 2.78 7.85
C GLN A 69 -5.02 1.69 8.42
N ILE A 70 -4.25 2.04 9.45
CA ILE A 70 -3.53 1.10 10.30
C ILE A 70 -4.03 1.22 11.73
N PHE A 71 -4.23 0.08 12.39
CA PHE A 71 -4.47 -0.01 13.82
C PHE A 71 -3.26 -0.66 14.51
N TYR A 72 -2.45 0.14 15.16
CA TYR A 72 -1.22 -0.32 15.81
C TYR A 72 -1.48 -1.34 16.92
N GLY A 73 -2.65 -1.32 17.57
CA GLY A 73 -3.02 -2.29 18.60
C GLY A 73 -3.16 -3.74 18.14
N ARG A 74 -3.19 -3.98 16.80
CA ARG A 74 -3.14 -5.32 16.20
C ARG A 74 -1.81 -5.63 15.55
N CYS A 75 -0.95 -4.62 15.37
CA CYS A 75 0.30 -4.79 14.66
C CYS A 75 1.26 -5.69 15.44
N ILE A 76 1.83 -6.69 14.77
CA ILE A 76 2.84 -7.60 15.33
C ILE A 76 4.27 -7.27 14.85
N PHE A 77 4.47 -6.13 14.22
CA PHE A 77 5.78 -5.62 13.77
C PHE A 77 6.57 -6.60 12.88
N CYS A 78 5.87 -7.37 12.04
CA CYS A 78 6.46 -8.43 11.21
C CYS A 78 7.20 -7.92 9.96
N ALA A 79 7.11 -6.63 9.62
CA ALA A 79 7.70 -5.98 8.44
C ALA A 79 7.09 -6.37 7.08
N ARG A 80 6.09 -7.26 7.00
CA ARG A 80 5.51 -7.68 5.70
C ARG A 80 4.96 -6.52 4.87
N CYS A 81 4.41 -5.48 5.52
CA CYS A 81 3.92 -4.29 4.83
C CYS A 81 5.05 -3.48 4.18
N GLU A 82 6.22 -3.42 4.80
CA GLU A 82 7.42 -2.77 4.26
C GLU A 82 7.98 -3.54 3.06
N GLU A 83 8.05 -4.87 3.15
CA GLU A 83 8.57 -5.74 2.08
C GLU A 83 7.74 -5.65 0.78
N VAL A 84 6.41 -5.53 0.89
CA VAL A 84 5.52 -5.53 -0.28
C VAL A 84 5.20 -4.14 -0.81
N CYS A 85 5.65 -3.07 -0.15
CA CYS A 85 5.34 -1.70 -0.56
C CYS A 85 6.19 -1.28 -1.77
N PRO A 86 5.61 -1.06 -2.96
CA PRO A 86 6.38 -0.73 -4.16
C PRO A 86 7.02 0.65 -4.09
N THR A 87 6.45 1.57 -3.29
CA THR A 87 6.91 2.96 -3.16
C THR A 87 7.62 3.23 -1.82
N ARG A 88 7.78 2.21 -0.97
CA ARG A 88 8.31 2.34 0.39
C ARG A 88 7.58 3.38 1.26
N ALA A 89 6.31 3.59 1.01
CA ALA A 89 5.46 4.50 1.78
C ALA A 89 5.23 4.04 3.23
N ILE A 90 5.57 2.81 3.57
CA ILE A 90 5.50 2.26 4.92
C ILE A 90 6.78 1.53 5.23
N VAL A 91 7.46 1.94 6.31
CA VAL A 91 8.73 1.38 6.78
C VAL A 91 8.67 1.22 8.29
N LEU A 92 9.39 0.24 8.84
CA LEU A 92 9.48 0.08 10.28
C LEU A 92 10.52 1.06 10.86
N SER A 93 10.16 1.67 11.99
CA SER A 93 11.06 2.53 12.76
C SER A 93 11.68 1.79 13.93
N GLU A 94 12.50 2.47 14.71
CA GLU A 94 13.00 1.97 15.99
C GLU A 94 12.07 2.32 17.17
N GLU A 95 10.98 3.07 16.92
CA GLU A 95 9.98 3.43 17.92
C GLU A 95 9.13 2.21 18.29
N PHE A 96 9.03 1.93 19.59
CA PHE A 96 8.24 0.80 20.10
C PHE A 96 7.19 1.22 21.15
N GLU A 97 7.23 2.47 21.60
CA GLU A 97 6.33 2.98 22.63
C GLU A 97 4.96 3.28 22.04
N LEU A 98 3.99 2.45 22.36
CA LEU A 98 2.60 2.57 21.90
C LEU A 98 1.62 2.68 23.09
N ALA A 99 2.12 3.07 24.26
CA ALA A 99 1.27 3.30 25.42
C ALA A 99 0.48 4.59 25.23
N VAL A 100 -0.85 4.46 25.15
CA VAL A 100 -1.77 5.58 24.95
C VAL A 100 -2.90 5.51 25.98
N THR A 101 -3.45 6.65 26.35
CA THR A 101 -4.64 6.73 27.22
C THR A 101 -5.92 6.54 26.41
N ASN A 102 -5.95 6.98 25.15
CA ASN A 102 -7.08 6.82 24.26
C ASN A 102 -6.72 5.84 23.12
N LYS A 103 -7.51 4.78 22.94
CA LYS A 103 -7.30 3.80 21.86
C LYS A 103 -7.41 4.41 20.45
N ALA A 104 -8.08 5.54 20.28
CA ALA A 104 -8.16 6.26 19.02
C ALA A 104 -6.78 6.72 18.52
N ASP A 105 -5.83 7.00 19.42
CA ASP A 105 -4.48 7.43 19.10
C ASP A 105 -3.61 6.31 18.48
N LEU A 106 -4.11 5.06 18.55
CA LEU A 106 -3.47 3.91 17.89
C LEU A 106 -3.85 3.75 16.42
N TYR A 107 -4.64 4.67 15.87
CA TYR A 107 -5.02 4.67 14.46
C TYR A 107 -4.27 5.74 13.68
N THR A 108 -3.81 5.38 12.48
CA THR A 108 -3.38 6.34 11.46
C THR A 108 -4.19 6.08 10.20
N THR A 109 -4.77 7.15 9.64
CA THR A 109 -5.67 7.08 8.49
C THR A 109 -5.20 8.03 7.40
N ALA A 110 -5.32 7.60 6.13
CA ALA A 110 -5.06 8.44 4.98
C ALA A 110 -6.16 8.24 3.91
N THR A 111 -6.61 9.33 3.31
CA THR A 111 -7.67 9.33 2.29
C THR A 111 -7.09 9.69 0.92
N PHE A 112 -7.50 8.95 -0.10
CA PHE A 112 -7.02 9.09 -1.47
C PHE A 112 -8.20 9.28 -2.42
N ALA A 113 -8.12 10.30 -3.29
CA ALA A 113 -9.10 10.53 -4.32
C ALA A 113 -9.00 9.46 -5.42
N LEU A 114 -10.15 8.94 -5.85
CA LEU A 114 -10.23 8.02 -6.97
C LEU A 114 -10.28 8.76 -8.31
N HIS A 115 -9.82 8.08 -9.35
CA HIS A 115 -9.99 8.46 -10.74
C HIS A 115 -11.21 7.74 -11.31
N SER A 116 -12.09 8.49 -12.01
CA SER A 116 -13.28 7.96 -12.64
C SER A 116 -13.02 7.66 -14.11
N CYS A 117 -13.54 6.51 -14.56
CA CYS A 117 -13.43 6.10 -15.96
C CYS A 117 -14.11 7.12 -16.89
N PRO A 118 -13.45 7.61 -17.97
CA PRO A 118 -14.06 8.55 -18.90
C PRO A 118 -15.26 7.98 -19.67
N GLN A 119 -15.37 6.67 -19.80
CA GLN A 119 -16.47 6.02 -20.54
C GLN A 119 -17.69 5.70 -19.69
N CYS A 120 -17.52 5.14 -18.49
CA CYS A 120 -18.64 4.72 -17.65
C CYS A 120 -18.79 5.53 -16.36
N HIS A 121 -17.91 6.52 -16.13
CA HIS A 121 -17.86 7.40 -14.97
C HIS A 121 -17.71 6.72 -13.61
N GLN A 122 -17.47 5.40 -13.57
CA GLN A 122 -17.25 4.67 -12.35
C GLN A 122 -15.81 4.91 -11.81
N PRO A 123 -15.64 5.24 -10.53
CA PRO A 123 -14.33 5.33 -9.93
C PRO A 123 -13.71 3.92 -9.79
N PHE A 124 -12.42 3.76 -10.14
CA PHE A 124 -11.81 2.43 -10.18
C PHE A 124 -10.39 2.37 -9.63
N THR A 125 -9.62 3.43 -9.67
CA THR A 125 -8.24 3.48 -9.18
C THR A 125 -7.95 4.82 -8.51
N THR A 126 -6.88 4.92 -7.72
CA THR A 126 -6.48 6.20 -7.14
C THR A 126 -5.76 7.05 -8.18
N LYS A 127 -5.92 8.38 -8.10
CA LYS A 127 -5.21 9.32 -8.99
C LYS A 127 -3.69 9.16 -8.89
N LYS A 128 -3.15 8.90 -7.68
CA LYS A 128 -1.71 8.67 -7.45
C LYS A 128 -1.22 7.39 -8.13
N ALA A 129 -2.00 6.29 -8.08
CA ALA A 129 -1.61 5.04 -8.74
C ALA A 129 -1.61 5.18 -10.27
N LEU A 130 -2.61 5.90 -10.82
CA LEU A 130 -2.66 6.18 -12.25
C LEU A 130 -1.48 7.05 -12.68
N ALA A 131 -1.18 8.13 -11.96
CA ALA A 131 -0.05 9.01 -12.24
C ALA A 131 1.26 8.24 -12.26
N LEU A 132 1.55 7.43 -11.21
CA LEU A 132 2.75 6.59 -11.18
C LEU A 132 2.83 5.63 -12.37
N THR A 133 1.70 5.02 -12.77
CA THR A 133 1.66 4.12 -13.93
C THR A 133 2.02 4.85 -15.22
N LEU A 134 1.47 6.04 -15.43
CA LEU A 134 1.75 6.86 -16.60
C LEU A 134 3.20 7.35 -16.63
N ASP A 135 3.75 7.74 -15.47
CA ASP A 135 5.14 8.16 -15.34
C ASP A 135 6.11 7.01 -15.68
N LEU A 136 5.84 5.80 -15.18
CA LEU A 136 6.64 4.61 -15.49
C LEU A 136 6.56 4.24 -16.97
N LEU A 137 5.40 4.39 -17.59
CA LEU A 137 5.24 4.18 -19.05
C LEU A 137 6.03 5.20 -19.84
N ALA A 138 5.99 6.48 -19.47
CA ALA A 138 6.76 7.53 -20.12
C ALA A 138 8.28 7.29 -20.00
N GLN A 139 8.74 6.75 -18.87
CA GLN A 139 10.15 6.40 -18.68
C GLN A 139 10.58 5.16 -19.49
N SER A 140 9.66 4.21 -19.73
CA SER A 140 9.96 2.95 -20.42
C SER A 140 9.84 3.03 -21.94
N SER A 141 9.08 4.00 -22.48
CA SER A 141 8.80 4.18 -23.90
C SER A 141 9.61 5.33 -24.47
N SER A 142 10.29 5.10 -25.59
CA SER A 142 11.05 6.13 -26.33
C SER A 142 10.18 6.94 -27.29
N ASP A 143 8.95 6.48 -27.53
CA ASP A 143 8.01 7.08 -28.48
C ASP A 143 6.84 7.77 -27.74
N PRO A 144 6.72 9.11 -27.83
CA PRO A 144 5.68 9.87 -27.17
C PRO A 144 4.26 9.54 -27.68
N ASP A 145 4.10 9.19 -28.97
CA ASP A 145 2.79 8.87 -29.53
C ASP A 145 2.24 7.56 -28.95
N THR A 146 3.11 6.59 -28.72
CA THR A 146 2.76 5.34 -28.02
C THR A 146 2.33 5.59 -26.58
N VAL A 147 3.01 6.49 -25.87
CA VAL A 147 2.65 6.85 -24.47
C VAL A 147 1.27 7.49 -24.41
N GLU A 148 0.95 8.41 -25.33
CA GLU A 148 -0.35 9.07 -25.37
C GLU A 148 -1.50 8.10 -25.72
N ALA A 149 -1.29 7.19 -26.67
CA ALA A 149 -2.24 6.13 -26.99
C ALA A 149 -2.50 5.21 -25.78
N LEU A 150 -1.45 4.82 -25.06
CA LEU A 150 -1.55 4.00 -23.84
C LEU A 150 -2.23 4.75 -22.70
N ARG A 151 -2.05 6.06 -22.57
CA ARG A 151 -2.74 6.90 -21.59
C ARG A 151 -4.24 6.69 -21.64
N GLY A 152 -4.86 6.83 -22.82
CA GLY A 152 -6.30 6.63 -23.02
C GLY A 152 -6.78 5.24 -22.59
N VAL A 153 -5.93 4.22 -22.77
CA VAL A 153 -6.23 2.85 -22.33
C VAL A 153 -6.16 2.73 -20.80
N TYR A 154 -5.16 3.31 -20.14
CA TYR A 154 -4.99 3.18 -18.69
C TYR A 154 -5.96 4.05 -17.89
N GLU A 155 -6.44 5.16 -18.45
CA GLU A 155 -7.48 6.01 -17.85
C GLU A 155 -8.86 5.34 -17.85
N CYS A 156 -9.07 4.30 -18.67
CA CYS A 156 -10.29 3.52 -18.69
C CYS A 156 -10.28 2.39 -17.65
N CYS A 157 -11.44 2.12 -17.02
CA CYS A 157 -11.57 1.02 -16.07
C CYS A 157 -11.39 -0.36 -16.77
N PRO A 158 -11.01 -1.42 -16.03
CA PRO A 158 -10.80 -2.75 -16.60
C PRO A 158 -11.98 -3.28 -17.42
N GLY A 159 -13.22 -3.03 -16.97
CA GLY A 159 -14.42 -3.48 -17.69
C GLY A 159 -14.61 -2.78 -19.05
N CYS A 160 -14.36 -1.47 -19.11
CA CYS A 160 -14.43 -0.74 -20.38
C CYS A 160 -13.27 -1.13 -21.33
N ARG A 161 -12.06 -1.33 -20.81
CA ARG A 161 -10.93 -1.85 -21.59
C ARG A 161 -11.21 -3.23 -22.18
N GLN A 162 -11.80 -4.12 -21.41
CA GLN A 162 -12.17 -5.44 -21.88
C GLN A 162 -13.20 -5.37 -23.02
N LYS A 163 -14.24 -4.53 -22.89
CA LYS A 163 -15.24 -4.32 -23.95
C LYS A 163 -14.60 -3.78 -25.21
N TYR A 164 -13.72 -2.80 -25.10
CA TYR A 164 -12.99 -2.24 -26.22
C TYR A 164 -12.13 -3.30 -26.93
N ASN A 165 -11.36 -4.08 -26.20
CA ASN A 165 -10.51 -5.15 -26.77
C ASN A 165 -11.34 -6.23 -27.44
N LEU A 166 -12.50 -6.58 -26.91
CA LEU A 166 -13.40 -7.57 -27.52
C LEU A 166 -13.98 -7.04 -28.83
N SER A 167 -14.40 -5.77 -28.91
CA SER A 167 -14.92 -5.16 -30.12
C SER A 167 -13.85 -5.07 -31.20
N THR A 168 -12.66 -4.59 -30.86
CA THR A 168 -11.53 -4.45 -31.78
C THR A 168 -11.08 -5.81 -32.32
N ASN A 169 -10.94 -6.82 -31.47
CA ASN A 169 -10.60 -8.18 -31.91
C ASN A 169 -11.72 -8.82 -32.75
N GLY A 170 -12.97 -8.51 -32.47
CA GLY A 170 -14.11 -8.94 -33.28
C GLY A 170 -14.07 -8.34 -34.69
N GLU A 171 -13.80 -7.04 -34.81
CA GLU A 171 -13.64 -6.36 -36.10
C GLU A 171 -12.45 -6.89 -36.91
N LEU A 172 -11.31 -7.15 -36.26
CA LEU A 172 -10.13 -7.75 -36.90
C LEU A 172 -10.45 -9.16 -37.43
N ARG A 173 -11.17 -10.00 -36.68
CA ARG A 173 -11.58 -11.32 -37.14
C ARG A 173 -12.53 -11.26 -38.31
N LEU A 174 -13.52 -10.36 -38.28
CA LEU A 174 -14.46 -10.18 -39.40
C LEU A 174 -13.73 -9.72 -40.68
N ARG A 175 -12.77 -8.82 -40.57
CA ARG A 175 -11.92 -8.40 -41.72
C ARG A 175 -11.10 -9.55 -42.25
N GLN A 176 -10.54 -10.43 -41.43
CA GLN A 176 -9.78 -11.59 -41.85
C GLN A 176 -10.65 -12.61 -42.61
N ILE A 177 -11.88 -12.85 -42.13
CA ILE A 177 -12.86 -13.73 -42.80
C ILE A 177 -13.23 -13.14 -44.18
N ALA A 178 -13.54 -11.84 -44.24
CA ALA A 178 -13.90 -11.17 -45.51
C ALA A 178 -12.77 -11.13 -46.53
N VAL A 179 -11.51 -11.18 -46.11
CA VAL A 179 -10.33 -11.27 -47.04
C VAL A 179 -10.10 -12.72 -47.49
N GLY A 180 -10.41 -13.71 -46.63
CA GLY A 180 -10.25 -15.15 -46.97
C GLY A 180 -11.25 -15.71 -47.99
N GLU A 181 -12.39 -15.04 -48.22
CA GLU A 181 -13.40 -15.45 -49.21
C GLU A 181 -13.07 -14.97 -50.64
N LYS A 182 -11.97 -14.29 -50.84
CA LYS A 182 -11.53 -13.80 -52.19
C LYS A 182 -10.31 -14.54 -52.72
N SER A 183 -10.04 -15.78 -52.26
CA SER A 183 -8.95 -16.62 -52.76
C SER A 183 -9.49 -17.85 -53.47
#